data_7808d71c3844c8da18332406618c7ca5
#
_entry.id   7808d71c3844c8da18332406618c7ca5
#
_cell.length_a   1.000
_cell.length_b   1.000
_cell.length_c   1.000
_cell.angle_alpha   90.00
_cell.angle_beta   90.00
_cell.angle_gamma   90.00
#
_symmetry.space_group_name_H-M   'P 1'
#
loop_
_entity.id
_entity.type
_entity.pdbx_description
1 polymer ?
#
loop_
_entity_poly.entity_id
_entity_poly.type
_entity_poly.pdbx_seq_one_letter_code
_entity_poly.pdbx_strand_id
1 'polypeptide(L)'
;MKNIKQRDELQAAIWKIANEVRGAVDGWDFKQFVLGTLFYRFISENFTTFIEAGDESVDYVHLSDDFITPEIKDDATKTKGYFIYPSQLFCNIAKGANTNPDLNTDLAAIFNAIESSANGYASEHDIKGLFADFDTTSNRLGNTVEEKNKRLAAVIKGVESLDFGNFEDNEIDLFGDAYEYLISNYAANAGKSGGEFFTPQNVSNLIARLAIYGQETVNKIYDPACGSGSLLLQAKKQFDDHLIEDGFFGQEINHTTYNLARMNMFLHNINYNKFDIALGDTLLHPQYGDEKPFDAIVSNPPYSVNWVGSDDPTLINDDRFAPAGVLALKSKADFAFVLHALSYLSARGRAAIVCFPGIFYRGGAEQKIRKYLVDNNFVETVIALPPNLFYGTSIAVNILVLSKHKMEPTTQFINASGEDFFKKETK
;
A
#
# COMPACT_ATOMS: atom_id res chain seq x y z
N MET A 1 -6.15 8.49 24.73
CA MET A 1 -7.36 9.32 24.53
C MET A 1 -7.10 10.59 23.70
N LYS A 2 -6.02 11.36 23.93
CA LYS A 2 -5.69 12.57 23.15
C LYS A 2 -5.47 12.24 21.65
N ASN A 3 -4.78 11.16 21.38
CA ASN A 3 -4.42 10.69 20.04
C ASN A 3 -5.62 10.20 19.19
N ILE A 4 -6.60 9.55 19.82
CA ILE A 4 -7.82 9.09 19.13
C ILE A 4 -8.66 10.29 18.71
N LYS A 5 -8.81 11.29 19.59
CA LYS A 5 -9.58 12.50 19.31
C LYS A 5 -8.95 13.31 18.15
N GLN A 6 -7.64 13.46 18.13
CA GLN A 6 -6.93 14.16 17.07
C GLN A 6 -7.09 13.45 15.71
N ARG A 7 -7.02 12.12 15.69
CA ARG A 7 -7.29 11.33 14.49
C ARG A 7 -8.72 11.49 13.98
N ASP A 8 -9.72 11.45 14.88
CA ASP A 8 -11.13 11.60 14.52
C ASP A 8 -11.42 13.02 13.98
N GLU A 9 -10.82 14.05 14.56
CA GLU A 9 -10.91 15.45 14.08
C GLU A 9 -10.27 15.60 12.70
N LEU A 10 -9.12 14.99 12.46
CA LEU A 10 -8.44 14.97 11.16
C LEU A 10 -9.28 14.26 10.09
N GLN A 11 -9.84 13.10 10.41
CA GLN A 11 -10.72 12.35 9.51
C GLN A 11 -11.98 13.15 9.14
N ALA A 12 -12.59 13.84 10.11
CA ALA A 12 -13.74 14.70 9.86
C ALA A 12 -13.38 15.90 8.96
N ALA A 13 -12.21 16.51 9.17
CA ALA A 13 -11.73 17.62 8.34
C ALA A 13 -11.45 17.17 6.89
N ILE A 14 -10.81 16.02 6.71
CA ILE A 14 -10.57 15.42 5.38
C ILE A 14 -11.89 15.15 4.66
N TRP A 15 -12.87 14.59 5.38
CA TRP A 15 -14.21 14.35 4.82
C TRP A 15 -14.92 15.62 4.39
N LYS A 16 -14.74 16.71 5.14
CA LYS A 16 -15.27 18.03 4.79
C LYS A 16 -14.67 18.55 3.49
N ILE A 17 -13.35 18.48 3.33
CA ILE A 17 -12.67 18.85 2.08
C ILE A 17 -13.23 18.03 0.92
N ALA A 18 -13.34 16.71 1.09
CA ALA A 18 -13.91 15.82 0.09
C ALA A 18 -15.35 16.17 -0.31
N ASN A 19 -16.16 16.69 0.60
CA ASN A 19 -17.55 17.08 0.33
C ASN A 19 -17.67 18.49 -0.27
N GLU A 20 -16.84 19.43 0.12
CA GLU A 20 -16.89 20.84 -0.38
C GLU A 20 -16.57 20.92 -1.87
N VAL A 21 -15.70 20.05 -2.36
CA VAL A 21 -15.32 20.00 -3.79
C VAL A 21 -16.18 19.01 -4.61
N ARG A 22 -17.06 18.28 -3.95
CA ARG A 22 -17.91 17.21 -4.53
C ARG A 22 -18.93 17.68 -5.58
N GLY A 23 -19.17 18.96 -5.72
CA GLY A 23 -20.29 19.51 -6.53
C GLY A 23 -20.16 19.38 -8.05
N ALA A 24 -19.06 18.83 -8.60
CA ALA A 24 -18.81 18.82 -10.04
C ALA A 24 -17.98 17.64 -10.59
N VAL A 25 -17.50 16.73 -9.74
CA VAL A 25 -16.65 15.61 -10.16
C VAL A 25 -17.20 14.32 -9.52
N ASP A 26 -17.25 13.22 -10.28
CA ASP A 26 -17.62 11.91 -9.75
C ASP A 26 -16.73 11.54 -8.56
N GLY A 27 -17.31 10.96 -7.53
CA GLY A 27 -16.71 10.83 -6.21
C GLY A 27 -15.33 10.13 -6.14
N TRP A 28 -14.96 9.37 -7.19
CA TRP A 28 -13.65 8.71 -7.29
C TRP A 28 -12.53 9.66 -7.73
N ASP A 29 -12.75 10.37 -8.80
CA ASP A 29 -11.74 11.21 -9.42
C ASP A 29 -11.25 12.32 -8.49
N PHE A 30 -12.18 12.81 -7.67
CA PHE A 30 -11.87 13.83 -6.68
C PHE A 30 -10.94 13.33 -5.56
N LYS A 31 -11.10 12.07 -5.13
CA LYS A 31 -10.26 11.49 -4.08
C LYS A 31 -8.80 11.38 -4.51
N GLN A 32 -8.53 11.12 -5.80
CA GLN A 32 -7.17 11.12 -6.34
C GLN A 32 -6.49 12.48 -6.18
N PHE A 33 -7.23 13.58 -6.39
CA PHE A 33 -6.69 14.92 -6.19
C PHE A 33 -6.38 15.22 -4.72
N VAL A 34 -7.22 14.78 -3.79
CA VAL A 34 -6.96 14.93 -2.35
C VAL A 34 -5.79 14.06 -1.92
N LEU A 35 -5.74 12.80 -2.35
CA LEU A 35 -4.65 11.87 -2.06
C LEU A 35 -3.32 12.37 -2.60
N GLY A 36 -3.27 12.81 -3.86
CA GLY A 36 -2.06 13.35 -4.47
C GLY A 36 -1.59 14.64 -3.80
N THR A 37 -2.53 15.54 -3.41
CA THR A 37 -2.21 16.77 -2.70
C THR A 37 -1.70 16.49 -1.27
N LEU A 38 -2.30 15.53 -0.57
CA LEU A 38 -1.84 15.09 0.74
C LEU A 38 -0.43 14.51 0.67
N PHE A 39 -0.18 13.66 -0.33
CA PHE A 39 1.14 13.11 -0.58
C PHE A 39 2.18 14.20 -0.91
N TYR A 40 1.84 15.16 -1.78
CA TYR A 40 2.71 16.28 -2.11
C TYR A 40 3.05 17.13 -0.87
N ARG A 41 2.07 17.42 -0.01
CA ARG A 41 2.30 18.10 1.26
C ARG A 41 3.28 17.30 2.13
N PHE A 42 3.04 16.01 2.32
CA PHE A 42 3.88 15.15 3.12
C PHE A 42 5.34 15.14 2.64
N ILE A 43 5.58 14.87 1.34
CA ILE A 43 6.95 14.80 0.83
C ILE A 43 7.65 16.15 0.91
N SER A 44 6.91 17.26 0.76
CA SER A 44 7.46 18.62 0.94
C SER A 44 7.89 18.88 2.38
N GLU A 45 7.03 18.60 3.36
CA GLU A 45 7.34 18.80 4.78
C GLU A 45 8.45 17.85 5.24
N ASN A 46 8.40 16.58 4.85
CA ASN A 46 9.44 15.59 5.15
C ASN A 46 10.80 15.95 4.53
N PHE A 47 10.79 16.50 3.32
CA PHE A 47 12.01 16.95 2.66
C PHE A 47 12.60 18.20 3.35
N THR A 48 11.77 19.16 3.74
CA THR A 48 12.17 20.35 4.51
C THR A 48 12.84 19.94 5.82
N THR A 49 12.18 19.10 6.61
CA THR A 49 12.73 18.57 7.88
C THR A 49 14.07 17.87 7.67
N PHE A 50 14.21 17.12 6.59
CA PHE A 50 15.47 16.44 6.25
C PHE A 50 16.59 17.42 5.93
N ILE A 51 16.32 18.46 5.11
CA ILE A 51 17.36 19.46 4.74
C ILE A 51 17.75 20.29 5.94
N GLU A 52 16.80 20.70 6.77
CA GLU A 52 17.07 21.50 7.97
C GLU A 52 17.76 20.69 9.06
N ALA A 53 17.57 19.39 9.11
CA ALA A 53 18.24 18.44 10.00
C ALA A 53 18.27 18.88 11.49
N GLY A 54 17.26 19.65 11.94
CA GLY A 54 17.18 20.22 13.28
C GLY A 54 18.08 21.44 13.52
N ASP A 55 18.70 22.02 12.49
CA ASP A 55 19.48 23.25 12.57
C ASP A 55 18.56 24.46 12.37
N GLU A 56 18.20 25.13 13.45
CA GLU A 56 17.33 26.33 13.46
C GLU A 56 17.89 27.50 12.63
N SER A 57 19.17 27.48 12.24
CA SER A 57 19.77 28.51 11.37
C SER A 57 19.46 28.29 9.89
N VAL A 58 18.96 27.12 9.51
CA VAL A 58 18.59 26.77 8.14
C VAL A 58 17.08 26.93 7.97
N ASP A 59 16.66 27.89 7.17
CA ASP A 59 15.27 28.11 6.79
C ASP A 59 15.08 27.73 5.31
N TYR A 60 14.85 26.46 5.05
CA TYR A 60 14.74 25.94 3.69
C TYR A 60 13.50 26.50 2.96
N VAL A 61 12.42 26.75 3.67
CA VAL A 61 11.16 27.25 3.10
C VAL A 61 11.33 28.62 2.44
N HIS A 62 12.20 29.47 3.00
CA HIS A 62 12.42 30.84 2.51
C HIS A 62 13.72 31.01 1.73
N LEU A 63 14.46 29.93 1.52
CA LEU A 63 15.69 29.95 0.73
C LEU A 63 15.37 30.20 -0.76
N SER A 64 16.21 31.00 -1.45
CA SER A 64 16.13 31.09 -2.92
C SER A 64 16.69 29.85 -3.58
N ASP A 65 16.05 29.40 -4.67
CA ASP A 65 16.52 28.25 -5.46
C ASP A 65 17.96 28.43 -5.95
N ASP A 66 18.43 29.67 -6.13
CA ASP A 66 19.79 30.01 -6.58
C ASP A 66 20.88 29.56 -5.59
N PHE A 67 20.54 29.28 -4.33
CA PHE A 67 21.48 28.75 -3.35
C PHE A 67 21.65 27.22 -3.44
N ILE A 68 20.82 26.55 -4.22
CA ILE A 68 20.89 25.10 -4.40
C ILE A 68 21.98 24.75 -5.39
N THR A 69 23.08 24.20 -4.89
CA THR A 69 24.17 23.72 -5.74
C THR A 69 23.88 22.32 -6.28
N PRO A 70 24.54 21.91 -7.37
CA PRO A 70 24.41 20.52 -7.87
C PRO A 70 24.76 19.47 -6.83
N GLU A 71 25.72 19.75 -5.95
CA GLU A 71 26.16 18.84 -4.89
C GLU A 71 25.08 18.65 -3.81
N ILE A 72 24.42 19.73 -3.39
CA ILE A 72 23.31 19.67 -2.43
C ILE A 72 22.16 18.82 -3.02
N LYS A 73 21.86 19.07 -4.28
CA LYS A 73 20.81 18.31 -4.97
C LYS A 73 21.17 16.83 -5.09
N ASP A 74 22.41 16.52 -5.48
CA ASP A 74 22.88 15.15 -5.64
C ASP A 74 22.84 14.36 -4.32
N ASP A 75 23.34 14.95 -3.23
CA ASP A 75 23.36 14.33 -1.92
C ASP A 75 21.94 14.09 -1.36
N ALA A 76 21.08 15.10 -1.46
CA ALA A 76 19.70 14.97 -1.04
C ALA A 76 18.93 13.90 -1.85
N THR A 77 19.13 13.85 -3.18
CA THR A 77 18.50 12.84 -4.02
C THR A 77 18.98 11.43 -3.68
N LYS A 78 20.27 11.23 -3.46
CA LYS A 78 20.83 9.94 -3.03
C LYS A 78 20.25 9.46 -1.70
N THR A 79 19.99 10.39 -0.78
CA THR A 79 19.54 10.03 0.57
C THR A 79 18.02 9.85 0.65
N LYS A 80 17.26 10.81 0.08
CA LYS A 80 15.78 10.81 0.15
C LYS A 80 15.09 10.14 -1.03
N GLY A 81 15.82 9.97 -2.14
CA GLY A 81 15.29 9.41 -3.38
C GLY A 81 14.75 10.45 -4.36
N TYR A 82 14.49 11.67 -3.93
CA TYR A 82 13.97 12.77 -4.75
C TYR A 82 14.51 14.12 -4.28
N PHE A 83 14.24 15.17 -5.06
CA PHE A 83 14.59 16.54 -4.72
C PHE A 83 13.40 17.48 -4.94
N ILE A 84 13.20 18.44 -4.03
CA ILE A 84 12.19 19.51 -4.15
C ILE A 84 12.89 20.84 -3.91
N TYR A 85 12.81 21.77 -4.88
CA TYR A 85 13.31 23.13 -4.69
C TYR A 85 12.47 23.92 -3.70
N PRO A 86 13.03 24.91 -2.97
CA PRO A 86 12.27 25.77 -2.07
C PRO A 86 11.02 26.38 -2.70
N SER A 87 11.13 26.91 -3.94
CA SER A 87 9.98 27.46 -4.67
C SER A 87 8.88 26.43 -4.97
N GLN A 88 9.21 25.14 -4.97
CA GLN A 88 8.32 24.04 -5.28
C GLN A 88 7.71 23.37 -4.05
N LEU A 89 8.02 23.84 -2.84
CA LEU A 89 7.44 23.29 -1.61
C LEU A 89 5.94 23.57 -1.53
N PHE A 90 5.20 22.59 -1.02
CA PHE A 90 3.74 22.70 -0.88
C PHE A 90 3.29 23.97 -0.20
N CYS A 91 3.92 24.38 0.91
CA CYS A 91 3.57 25.60 1.65
C CYS A 91 3.75 26.86 0.81
N ASN A 92 4.76 26.94 -0.07
CA ASN A 92 5.00 28.06 -0.95
C ASN A 92 3.99 28.13 -2.09
N ILE A 93 3.61 26.98 -2.67
CA ILE A 93 2.55 26.90 -3.67
C ILE A 93 1.19 27.24 -3.06
N ALA A 94 0.91 26.76 -1.87
CA ALA A 94 -0.36 27.03 -1.19
C ALA A 94 -0.59 28.53 -0.92
N LYS A 95 0.45 29.29 -0.58
CA LYS A 95 0.36 30.76 -0.37
C LYS A 95 -0.26 31.49 -1.57
N GLY A 96 0.10 31.09 -2.80
CA GLY A 96 -0.34 31.72 -4.05
C GLY A 96 -1.52 31.04 -4.73
N ALA A 97 -2.00 29.90 -4.25
CA ALA A 97 -2.91 29.01 -4.99
C ALA A 97 -4.20 29.69 -5.48
N ASN A 98 -4.82 30.58 -4.69
CA ASN A 98 -6.08 31.26 -5.05
C ASN A 98 -5.92 32.32 -6.13
N THR A 99 -4.72 32.82 -6.38
CA THR A 99 -4.45 33.94 -7.29
C THR A 99 -3.59 33.54 -8.49
N ASN A 100 -3.10 32.31 -8.53
CA ASN A 100 -2.27 31.82 -9.62
C ASN A 100 -3.14 31.39 -10.82
N PRO A 101 -3.07 32.11 -11.98
CA PRO A 101 -3.85 31.74 -13.16
C PRO A 101 -3.32 30.49 -13.86
N ASP A 102 -2.09 30.05 -13.57
CA ASP A 102 -1.40 28.94 -14.21
C ASP A 102 -1.18 27.76 -13.23
N LEU A 103 -1.93 27.70 -12.11
CA LEU A 103 -1.75 26.73 -11.05
C LEU A 103 -1.73 25.28 -11.53
N ASN A 104 -2.59 24.93 -12.49
CA ASN A 104 -2.68 23.57 -13.01
C ASN A 104 -1.42 23.14 -13.79
N THR A 105 -0.84 24.05 -14.55
CA THR A 105 0.40 23.79 -15.33
C THR A 105 1.64 23.85 -14.44
N ASP A 106 1.65 24.76 -13.47
CA ASP A 106 2.75 24.86 -12.48
C ASP A 106 2.83 23.58 -11.63
N LEU A 107 1.71 23.08 -11.14
CA LEU A 107 1.67 21.81 -10.40
C LEU A 107 2.17 20.64 -11.27
N ALA A 108 1.74 20.55 -12.54
CA ALA A 108 2.23 19.53 -13.45
C ALA A 108 3.75 19.61 -13.64
N ALA A 109 4.29 20.82 -13.77
CA ALA A 109 5.73 21.06 -13.91
C ALA A 109 6.49 20.67 -12.63
N ILE A 110 5.95 20.99 -11.44
CA ILE A 110 6.52 20.64 -10.15
C ILE A 110 6.57 19.11 -9.98
N PHE A 111 5.47 18.41 -10.22
CA PHE A 111 5.43 16.96 -10.10
C PHE A 111 6.41 16.27 -11.04
N ASN A 112 6.48 16.74 -12.29
CA ASN A 112 7.47 16.25 -13.24
C ASN A 112 8.92 16.57 -12.80
N ALA A 113 9.19 17.72 -12.21
CA ALA A 113 10.50 18.08 -11.67
C ALA A 113 10.91 17.17 -10.50
N ILE A 114 9.99 16.88 -9.59
CA ILE A 114 10.20 15.95 -8.46
C ILE A 114 10.52 14.55 -8.99
N GLU A 115 9.69 14.00 -9.87
CA GLU A 115 9.91 12.68 -10.47
C GLU A 115 11.22 12.60 -11.25
N SER A 116 11.51 13.63 -12.08
CA SER A 116 12.72 13.68 -12.89
C SER A 116 13.99 13.89 -12.09
N SER A 117 13.89 14.37 -10.83
CA SER A 117 15.05 14.51 -9.95
C SER A 117 15.69 13.17 -9.62
N ALA A 118 14.93 12.08 -9.65
CA ALA A 118 15.39 10.72 -9.39
C ALA A 118 16.03 10.02 -10.61
N ASN A 119 15.98 10.64 -11.81
CA ASN A 119 16.50 10.00 -13.01
C ASN A 119 18.00 9.68 -12.89
N GLY A 120 18.35 8.41 -13.11
CA GLY A 120 19.72 7.90 -12.99
C GLY A 120 20.14 7.57 -11.56
N TYR A 121 19.28 7.73 -10.56
CA TYR A 121 19.51 7.31 -9.18
C TYR A 121 18.83 5.97 -8.89
N ALA A 122 19.24 5.32 -7.81
CA ALA A 122 18.66 4.04 -7.38
C ALA A 122 17.15 4.12 -7.10
N SER A 123 16.67 5.31 -6.74
CA SER A 123 15.26 5.59 -6.44
C SER A 123 14.40 5.84 -7.67
N GLU A 124 14.95 5.87 -8.89
CA GLU A 124 14.19 6.22 -10.10
C GLU A 124 12.91 5.38 -10.24
N HIS A 125 13.02 4.07 -10.01
CA HIS A 125 11.88 3.16 -10.10
C HIS A 125 10.77 3.51 -9.09
N ASP A 126 11.13 3.92 -7.88
CA ASP A 126 10.18 4.18 -6.80
C ASP A 126 9.51 5.56 -6.91
N ILE A 127 10.17 6.51 -7.58
CA ILE A 127 9.73 7.90 -7.69
C ILE A 127 8.96 8.17 -8.99
N LYS A 128 9.42 7.58 -10.11
CA LYS A 128 8.83 7.81 -11.43
C LYS A 128 7.36 7.40 -11.48
N GLY A 129 6.51 8.30 -11.97
CA GLY A 129 5.09 8.09 -12.15
C GLY A 129 4.27 8.09 -10.85
N LEU A 130 4.81 8.55 -9.73
CA LEU A 130 4.06 8.68 -8.46
C LEU A 130 2.84 9.60 -8.62
N PHE A 131 2.96 10.68 -9.39
CA PHE A 131 1.88 11.62 -9.61
C PHE A 131 1.05 11.33 -10.88
N ALA A 132 1.23 10.18 -11.54
CA ALA A 132 0.57 9.85 -12.80
C ALA A 132 -0.97 9.89 -12.72
N ASP A 133 -1.53 9.52 -11.57
CA ASP A 133 -2.98 9.55 -11.32
C ASP A 133 -3.49 10.93 -10.87
N PHE A 134 -2.59 11.91 -10.66
CA PHE A 134 -2.90 13.29 -10.29
C PHE A 134 -2.78 14.23 -11.51
N ASP A 135 -3.66 14.02 -12.50
CA ASP A 135 -3.69 14.87 -13.71
C ASP A 135 -4.33 16.25 -13.44
N THR A 136 -3.47 17.25 -13.15
CA THR A 136 -3.87 18.63 -12.89
C THR A 136 -4.49 19.34 -14.09
N THR A 137 -4.37 18.76 -15.29
CA THR A 137 -4.92 19.28 -16.56
C THR A 137 -6.24 18.62 -16.93
N SER A 138 -6.68 17.61 -16.20
CA SER A 138 -7.87 16.82 -16.46
C SER A 138 -9.15 17.66 -16.63
N ASN A 139 -9.97 17.31 -17.60
CA ASN A 139 -11.31 17.91 -17.77
C ASN A 139 -12.27 17.56 -16.63
N ARG A 140 -11.92 16.60 -15.80
CA ARG A 140 -12.67 16.29 -14.56
C ARG A 140 -12.59 17.43 -13.53
N LEU A 141 -11.52 18.22 -13.55
CA LEU A 141 -11.40 19.44 -12.74
C LEU A 141 -12.22 20.63 -13.30
N GLY A 142 -12.67 20.57 -14.52
CA GLY A 142 -13.43 21.62 -15.18
C GLY A 142 -13.11 21.71 -16.67
N ASN A 143 -13.98 22.41 -17.41
CA ASN A 143 -13.83 22.57 -18.84
C ASN A 143 -12.92 23.73 -19.22
N THR A 144 -12.68 24.66 -18.29
CA THR A 144 -11.80 25.81 -18.49
C THR A 144 -10.63 25.77 -17.53
N VAL A 145 -9.53 26.46 -17.87
CA VAL A 145 -8.36 26.60 -16.98
C VAL A 145 -8.74 27.24 -15.66
N GLU A 146 -9.59 28.25 -15.69
CA GLU A 146 -10.07 28.96 -14.50
C GLU A 146 -10.82 27.99 -13.54
N GLU A 147 -11.72 27.16 -14.07
CA GLU A 147 -12.42 26.15 -13.28
C GLU A 147 -11.48 25.12 -12.66
N LYS A 148 -10.49 24.65 -13.46
CA LYS A 148 -9.47 23.71 -12.98
C LYS A 148 -8.66 24.31 -11.84
N ASN A 149 -8.14 25.51 -12.02
CA ASN A 149 -7.34 26.23 -11.03
C ASN A 149 -8.13 26.51 -9.74
N LYS A 150 -9.39 26.92 -9.87
CA LYS A 150 -10.26 27.16 -8.71
C LYS A 150 -10.45 25.88 -7.86
N ARG A 151 -10.64 24.72 -8.51
CA ARG A 151 -10.79 23.45 -7.79
C ARG A 151 -9.48 22.96 -7.20
N LEU A 152 -8.37 23.05 -7.92
CA LEU A 152 -7.06 22.71 -7.41
C LEU A 152 -6.70 23.59 -6.21
N ALA A 153 -6.95 24.90 -6.29
CA ALA A 153 -6.73 25.81 -5.19
C ALA A 153 -7.58 25.45 -3.96
N ALA A 154 -8.84 25.06 -4.16
CA ALA A 154 -9.70 24.62 -3.06
C ALA A 154 -9.18 23.34 -2.38
N VAL A 155 -8.68 22.36 -3.16
CA VAL A 155 -8.06 21.15 -2.61
C VAL A 155 -6.77 21.49 -1.85
N ILE A 156 -5.88 22.29 -2.45
CA ILE A 156 -4.62 22.72 -1.81
C ILE A 156 -4.89 23.43 -0.48
N LYS A 157 -5.81 24.41 -0.47
CA LYS A 157 -6.19 25.15 0.73
C LYS A 157 -6.86 24.27 1.78
N GLY A 158 -7.69 23.34 1.35
CA GLY A 158 -8.28 22.35 2.23
C GLY A 158 -7.22 21.49 2.91
N VAL A 159 -6.30 20.93 2.13
CA VAL A 159 -5.19 20.11 2.66
C VAL A 159 -4.24 20.95 3.52
N GLU A 160 -3.94 22.21 3.15
CA GLU A 160 -3.14 23.15 3.97
C GLU A 160 -3.74 23.35 5.37
N SER A 161 -5.07 23.38 5.47
CA SER A 161 -5.79 23.62 6.74
C SER A 161 -5.79 22.43 7.70
N LEU A 162 -5.34 21.26 7.27
CA LEU A 162 -5.27 20.07 8.12
C LEU A 162 -4.10 20.20 9.10
N ASP A 163 -4.36 19.87 10.37
CA ASP A 163 -3.34 19.86 11.42
C ASP A 163 -2.79 18.43 11.60
N PHE A 164 -1.56 18.24 11.18
CA PHE A 164 -0.81 16.98 11.37
C PHE A 164 0.16 17.03 12.56
N GLY A 165 0.18 18.13 13.33
CA GLY A 165 1.16 18.34 14.39
C GLY A 165 2.59 18.55 13.87
N ASN A 166 3.57 18.43 14.76
CA ASN A 166 4.98 18.48 14.39
C ASN A 166 5.51 17.08 14.12
N PHE A 167 6.30 16.89 13.05
CA PHE A 167 6.92 15.60 12.68
C PHE A 167 7.78 15.00 13.79
N GLU A 168 8.43 15.83 14.61
CA GLU A 168 9.33 15.41 15.68
C GLU A 168 8.60 14.91 16.94
N ASP A 169 7.39 15.40 17.19
CA ASP A 169 6.61 15.12 18.41
C ASP A 169 5.61 13.97 18.25
N ASN A 170 5.44 13.45 17.04
CA ASN A 170 4.36 12.50 16.74
C ASN A 170 4.82 11.04 16.86
N GLU A 171 4.47 10.42 17.98
CA GLU A 171 4.39 8.94 18.10
C GLU A 171 3.35 8.32 17.14
N ILE A 172 2.60 9.15 16.37
CA ILE A 172 1.52 8.73 15.49
C ILE A 172 1.84 9.20 14.08
N ASP A 173 1.75 8.26 13.15
CA ASP A 173 1.81 8.52 11.73
C ASP A 173 0.49 9.11 11.22
N LEU A 174 0.27 10.39 11.48
CA LEU A 174 -0.99 11.06 11.14
C LEU A 174 -1.21 11.19 9.63
N PHE A 175 -0.15 11.38 8.84
CA PHE A 175 -0.27 11.43 7.38
C PHE A 175 -0.65 10.06 6.80
N GLY A 176 0.03 9.00 7.23
CA GLY A 176 -0.29 7.66 6.81
C GLY A 176 -1.69 7.23 7.26
N ASP A 177 -2.09 7.51 8.50
CA ASP A 177 -3.44 7.23 8.99
C ASP A 177 -4.52 8.01 8.22
N ALA A 178 -4.26 9.26 7.83
CA ALA A 178 -5.16 10.06 6.99
C ALA A 178 -5.30 9.47 5.58
N TYR A 179 -4.20 9.03 5.02
CA TYR A 179 -4.15 8.42 3.71
C TYR A 179 -4.87 7.06 3.69
N GLU A 180 -4.61 6.18 4.66
CA GLU A 180 -5.32 4.92 4.82
C GLU A 180 -6.83 5.12 5.03
N TYR A 181 -7.22 6.14 5.79
CA TYR A 181 -8.64 6.52 5.96
C TYR A 181 -9.31 6.89 4.62
N LEU A 182 -8.64 7.70 3.80
CA LEU A 182 -9.16 8.06 2.47
C LEU A 182 -9.30 6.84 1.57
N ILE A 183 -8.31 5.96 1.53
CA ILE A 183 -8.35 4.71 0.74
C ILE A 183 -9.47 3.80 1.25
N SER A 184 -9.63 3.63 2.56
CA SER A 184 -10.67 2.77 3.13
C SER A 184 -12.08 3.26 2.82
N ASN A 185 -12.31 4.57 2.91
CA ASN A 185 -13.58 5.19 2.53
C ASN A 185 -13.86 5.06 1.03
N TYR A 186 -12.80 5.10 0.22
CA TYR A 186 -12.90 4.80 -1.20
C TYR A 186 -13.37 3.37 -1.43
N ALA A 187 -12.68 2.39 -0.85
CA ALA A 187 -13.03 0.98 -0.96
C ALA A 187 -14.50 0.72 -0.53
N ALA A 188 -14.96 1.36 0.55
CA ALA A 188 -16.32 1.25 1.03
C ALA A 188 -17.38 1.78 0.05
N ASN A 189 -17.05 2.81 -0.74
CA ASN A 189 -17.98 3.47 -1.68
C ASN A 189 -17.87 2.95 -3.12
N ALA A 190 -16.78 2.25 -3.49
CA ALA A 190 -16.55 1.70 -4.83
C ALA A 190 -17.30 0.38 -5.10
N GLY A 191 -18.10 -0.12 -4.14
CA GLY A 191 -18.85 -1.36 -4.29
C GLY A 191 -17.96 -2.60 -4.34
N LYS A 192 -18.30 -3.58 -5.22
CA LYS A 192 -17.55 -4.84 -5.30
C LYS A 192 -16.07 -4.68 -5.65
N SER A 193 -15.74 -3.64 -6.42
CA SER A 193 -14.33 -3.35 -6.79
C SER A 193 -13.51 -2.78 -5.64
N GLY A 194 -14.14 -2.13 -4.68
CA GLY A 194 -13.42 -1.50 -3.56
C GLY A 194 -12.82 -2.49 -2.56
N GLY A 195 -13.47 -3.63 -2.37
CA GLY A 195 -12.99 -4.69 -1.49
C GLY A 195 -11.73 -5.41 -2.00
N GLU A 196 -11.42 -5.28 -3.29
CA GLU A 196 -10.23 -5.87 -3.93
C GLU A 196 -8.97 -5.06 -3.63
N PHE A 197 -9.09 -3.79 -3.22
CA PHE A 197 -7.95 -2.88 -3.04
C PHE A 197 -7.58 -2.64 -1.58
N PHE A 198 -8.45 -2.97 -0.64
CA PHE A 198 -8.24 -2.63 0.76
C PHE A 198 -8.68 -3.75 1.71
N THR A 199 -7.76 -4.21 2.53
CA THR A 199 -8.04 -5.16 3.61
C THR A 199 -8.35 -4.39 4.90
N PRO A 200 -9.46 -4.70 5.60
CA PRO A 200 -9.80 -4.03 6.85
C PRO A 200 -8.65 -4.11 7.87
N GLN A 201 -8.39 -3.00 8.54
CA GLN A 201 -7.21 -2.82 9.41
C GLN A 201 -7.06 -3.89 10.48
N ASN A 202 -8.18 -4.32 11.10
CA ASN A 202 -8.16 -5.40 12.08
C ASN A 202 -7.73 -6.75 11.50
N VAL A 203 -8.14 -7.04 10.26
CA VAL A 203 -7.75 -8.27 9.54
C VAL A 203 -6.28 -8.18 9.12
N SER A 204 -5.84 -7.03 8.59
CA SER A 204 -4.44 -6.78 8.22
C SER A 204 -3.50 -6.95 9.43
N ASN A 205 -3.89 -6.40 10.58
CA ASN A 205 -3.13 -6.56 11.82
C ASN A 205 -3.03 -8.02 12.25
N LEU A 206 -4.14 -8.77 12.20
CA LEU A 206 -4.15 -10.19 12.54
C LEU A 206 -3.23 -11.00 11.60
N ILE A 207 -3.32 -10.78 10.28
CA ILE A 207 -2.50 -11.47 9.28
C ILE A 207 -1.02 -11.17 9.50
N ALA A 208 -0.66 -9.89 9.71
CA ALA A 208 0.70 -9.48 9.99
C ALA A 208 1.27 -10.20 11.22
N ARG A 209 0.53 -10.19 12.34
CA ARG A 209 0.94 -10.88 13.58
C ARG A 209 1.07 -12.39 13.41
N LEU A 210 0.22 -13.02 12.63
CA LEU A 210 0.31 -14.46 12.34
C LEU A 210 1.55 -14.79 11.51
N ALA A 211 1.86 -13.98 10.49
CA ALA A 211 3.01 -14.22 9.61
C ALA A 211 4.35 -14.08 10.33
N ILE A 212 4.43 -13.23 11.36
CA ILE A 212 5.65 -12.99 12.12
C ILE A 212 5.73 -13.75 13.46
N TYR A 213 4.65 -14.43 13.84
CA TYR A 213 4.56 -15.10 15.14
C TYR A 213 5.71 -16.09 15.36
N GLY A 214 6.38 -15.95 16.52
CA GLY A 214 7.50 -16.81 16.90
C GLY A 214 8.80 -16.55 16.15
N GLN A 215 8.91 -15.46 15.38
CA GLN A 215 10.14 -15.00 14.77
C GLN A 215 10.74 -13.85 15.58
N GLU A 216 12.05 -13.95 15.90
CA GLU A 216 12.76 -12.90 16.63
C GLU A 216 13.23 -11.78 15.69
N THR A 217 13.52 -12.12 14.44
CA THR A 217 13.91 -11.21 13.36
C THR A 217 13.21 -11.61 12.08
N VAL A 218 12.87 -10.63 11.26
CA VAL A 218 12.32 -10.83 9.92
C VAL A 218 13.11 -9.95 8.96
N ASN A 219 13.82 -10.58 8.03
CA ASN A 219 14.67 -9.83 7.11
C ASN A 219 13.86 -9.22 5.95
N LYS A 220 12.98 -10.02 5.35
CA LYS A 220 12.17 -9.64 4.19
C LYS A 220 10.71 -10.03 4.39
N ILE A 221 9.81 -9.08 4.11
CA ILE A 221 8.36 -9.28 4.10
C ILE A 221 7.83 -9.12 2.68
N TYR A 222 6.95 -10.02 2.24
CA TYR A 222 6.42 -10.01 0.88
C TYR A 222 4.90 -10.12 0.83
N ASP A 223 4.28 -9.37 -0.07
CA ASP A 223 2.88 -9.51 -0.46
C ASP A 223 2.75 -9.66 -1.99
N PRO A 224 2.38 -10.84 -2.50
CA PRO A 224 2.26 -11.11 -3.93
C PRO A 224 1.05 -10.44 -4.61
N ALA A 225 0.16 -9.81 -3.86
CA ALA A 225 -1.00 -9.06 -4.35
C ALA A 225 -1.26 -7.88 -3.41
N CYS A 226 -0.28 -6.96 -3.34
CA CYS A 226 -0.16 -6.04 -2.22
C CYS A 226 -1.25 -4.95 -2.16
N GLY A 227 -2.02 -4.75 -3.23
CA GLY A 227 -3.03 -3.70 -3.24
C GLY A 227 -2.40 -2.34 -2.92
N SER A 228 -2.97 -1.63 -1.95
CA SER A 228 -2.45 -0.35 -1.46
C SER A 228 -1.27 -0.48 -0.46
N GLY A 229 -0.73 -1.68 -0.23
CA GLY A 229 0.36 -1.93 0.70
C GLY A 229 -0.02 -2.03 2.17
N SER A 230 -1.31 -1.98 2.50
CA SER A 230 -1.78 -1.96 3.90
C SER A 230 -1.30 -3.15 4.75
N LEU A 231 -1.23 -4.36 4.16
CA LEU A 231 -0.73 -5.55 4.88
C LEU A 231 0.75 -5.43 5.24
N LEU A 232 1.57 -4.93 4.32
CA LEU A 232 3.00 -4.69 4.56
C LEU A 232 3.20 -3.64 5.67
N LEU A 233 2.41 -2.56 5.66
CA LEU A 233 2.46 -1.51 6.68
C LEU A 233 2.01 -1.99 8.05
N GLN A 234 1.00 -2.86 8.12
CA GLN A 234 0.62 -3.47 9.41
C GLN A 234 1.71 -4.39 9.94
N ALA A 235 2.45 -5.07 9.08
CA ALA A 235 3.62 -5.84 9.49
C ALA A 235 4.72 -4.92 10.07
N LYS A 236 4.99 -3.76 9.45
CA LYS A 236 5.91 -2.75 9.99
C LYS A 236 5.52 -2.32 11.41
N LYS A 237 4.24 -2.06 11.66
CA LYS A 237 3.74 -1.62 12.98
C LYS A 237 3.90 -2.67 14.10
N GLN A 238 4.17 -3.93 13.76
CA GLN A 238 4.38 -5.02 14.73
C GLN A 238 5.84 -5.19 15.14
N PHE A 239 6.78 -4.59 14.42
CA PHE A 239 8.21 -4.66 14.67
C PHE A 239 8.77 -3.28 14.99
N ASP A 240 9.77 -3.23 15.87
CA ASP A 240 10.66 -2.09 15.93
C ASP A 240 11.46 -2.01 14.62
N ASP A 241 11.81 -0.80 14.18
CA ASP A 241 12.50 -0.52 12.90
C ASP A 241 13.83 -1.30 12.71
N HIS A 242 14.35 -1.91 13.78
CA HIS A 242 15.59 -2.70 13.78
C HIS A 242 15.41 -4.16 13.36
N LEU A 243 14.18 -4.65 13.20
CA LEU A 243 13.88 -6.07 13.00
C LEU A 243 13.64 -6.44 11.52
N ILE A 244 13.47 -5.45 10.63
CA ILE A 244 13.31 -5.64 9.21
C ILE A 244 14.53 -5.05 8.51
N GLU A 245 15.48 -5.90 8.11
CA GLU A 245 16.76 -5.46 7.56
C GLU A 245 16.66 -5.06 6.08
N ASP A 246 16.14 -5.93 5.22
CA ASP A 246 16.09 -5.72 3.76
C ASP A 246 14.79 -5.07 3.29
N GLY A 247 13.70 -5.12 4.09
CA GLY A 247 12.51 -4.34 3.89
C GLY A 247 11.29 -5.09 3.36
N PHE A 248 10.46 -4.32 2.63
CA PHE A 248 9.11 -4.71 2.22
C PHE A 248 9.06 -4.88 0.71
N PHE A 249 8.48 -5.99 0.26
CA PHE A 249 8.34 -6.32 -1.15
C PHE A 249 6.87 -6.55 -1.48
N GLY A 250 6.41 -5.96 -2.57
CA GLY A 250 5.03 -6.12 -3.01
C GLY A 250 4.91 -6.19 -4.52
N GLN A 251 3.93 -6.93 -5.01
CA GLN A 251 3.61 -6.93 -6.44
C GLN A 251 2.12 -6.64 -6.64
N GLU A 252 1.79 -5.76 -7.59
CA GLU A 252 0.43 -5.34 -7.88
C GLU A 252 0.21 -5.23 -9.39
N ILE A 253 -0.90 -5.76 -9.88
CA ILE A 253 -1.22 -5.78 -11.32
C ILE A 253 -1.87 -4.46 -11.79
N ASN A 254 -2.57 -3.76 -10.90
CA ASN A 254 -3.27 -2.52 -11.23
C ASN A 254 -2.36 -1.31 -11.06
N HIS A 255 -2.19 -0.53 -12.11
CA HIS A 255 -1.28 0.62 -12.12
C HIS A 255 -1.62 1.68 -11.06
N THR A 256 -2.90 2.05 -10.92
CA THR A 256 -3.34 3.04 -9.93
C THR A 256 -3.09 2.53 -8.50
N THR A 257 -3.43 1.28 -8.23
CA THR A 257 -3.23 0.67 -6.91
C THR A 257 -1.73 0.51 -6.59
N TYR A 258 -0.91 0.18 -7.58
CA TYR A 258 0.54 0.18 -7.48
C TYR A 258 1.11 1.55 -7.07
N ASN A 259 0.61 2.64 -7.67
CA ASN A 259 1.01 4.00 -7.29
C ASN A 259 0.57 4.32 -5.85
N LEU A 260 -0.65 3.94 -5.47
CA LEU A 260 -1.13 4.11 -4.11
C LEU A 260 -0.26 3.38 -3.08
N ALA A 261 0.20 2.16 -3.40
CA ALA A 261 1.09 1.39 -2.52
C ALA A 261 2.42 2.11 -2.30
N ARG A 262 3.08 2.59 -3.36
CA ARG A 262 4.35 3.34 -3.25
C ARG A 262 4.19 4.62 -2.44
N MET A 263 3.15 5.42 -2.72
CA MET A 263 2.84 6.62 -1.93
C MET A 263 2.62 6.27 -0.46
N ASN A 264 1.92 5.17 -0.18
CA ASN A 264 1.63 4.73 1.17
C ASN A 264 2.91 4.34 1.95
N MET A 265 3.89 3.70 1.29
CA MET A 265 5.20 3.43 1.89
C MET A 265 5.90 4.73 2.32
N PHE A 266 5.98 5.72 1.42
CA PHE A 266 6.57 7.02 1.74
C PHE A 266 5.84 7.74 2.88
N LEU A 267 4.51 7.78 2.85
CA LEU A 267 3.67 8.42 3.87
C LEU A 267 3.84 7.82 5.26
N HIS A 268 4.24 6.55 5.34
CA HIS A 268 4.63 5.88 6.59
C HIS A 268 6.13 5.97 6.88
N ASN A 269 6.81 6.96 6.28
CA ASN A 269 8.23 7.25 6.46
C ASN A 269 9.15 6.05 6.19
N ILE A 270 8.78 5.20 5.24
CA ILE A 270 9.64 4.12 4.74
C ILE A 270 10.43 4.70 3.57
N ASN A 271 11.77 4.74 3.70
CA ASN A 271 12.62 5.25 2.65
C ASN A 271 12.64 4.30 1.44
N TYR A 272 12.88 4.83 0.24
CA TYR A 272 12.89 4.10 -1.04
C TYR A 272 13.76 2.83 -1.01
N ASN A 273 14.86 2.83 -0.28
CA ASN A 273 15.77 1.69 -0.15
C ASN A 273 15.29 0.59 0.83
N LYS A 274 14.11 0.74 1.41
CA LYS A 274 13.49 -0.19 2.37
C LYS A 274 12.20 -0.81 1.86
N PHE A 275 11.78 -0.50 0.65
CA PHE A 275 10.67 -1.18 -0.01
C PHE A 275 10.94 -1.33 -1.50
N ASP A 276 10.32 -2.31 -2.10
CA ASP A 276 10.26 -2.50 -3.54
C ASP A 276 8.85 -2.98 -3.91
N ILE A 277 8.11 -2.15 -4.64
CA ILE A 277 6.78 -2.48 -5.15
C ILE A 277 6.86 -2.59 -6.66
N ALA A 278 6.57 -3.77 -7.20
CA ALA A 278 6.60 -4.04 -8.63
C ALA A 278 5.21 -4.03 -9.26
N LEU A 279 5.13 -3.47 -10.46
CA LEU A 279 3.92 -3.53 -11.29
C LEU A 279 3.94 -4.78 -12.18
N GLY A 280 2.92 -5.62 -12.09
CA GLY A 280 2.76 -6.76 -12.99
C GLY A 280 1.95 -7.91 -12.42
N ASP A 281 1.65 -8.87 -13.30
CA ASP A 281 0.94 -10.11 -12.92
C ASP A 281 1.90 -11.07 -12.22
N THR A 282 1.70 -11.27 -10.92
CA THR A 282 2.52 -12.13 -10.07
C THR A 282 2.52 -13.58 -10.52
N LEU A 283 1.42 -14.06 -11.07
CA LEU A 283 1.30 -15.47 -11.49
C LEU A 283 2.02 -15.73 -12.80
N LEU A 284 2.05 -14.76 -13.71
CA LEU A 284 2.69 -14.88 -15.03
C LEU A 284 4.11 -14.33 -15.05
N HIS A 285 4.34 -13.22 -14.38
CA HIS A 285 5.60 -12.46 -14.41
C HIS A 285 6.04 -12.08 -13.00
N PRO A 286 6.40 -13.07 -12.15
CA PRO A 286 6.87 -12.80 -10.79
C PRO A 286 8.20 -12.03 -10.83
N GLN A 287 8.26 -10.90 -10.12
CA GLN A 287 9.42 -10.01 -10.17
C GLN A 287 10.52 -10.39 -9.17
N TYR A 288 10.16 -11.07 -8.08
CA TYR A 288 11.10 -11.30 -6.95
C TYR A 288 11.68 -12.72 -6.91
N GLY A 289 11.90 -13.33 -8.08
CA GLY A 289 12.53 -14.64 -8.17
C GLY A 289 13.95 -14.70 -7.60
N ASP A 290 14.70 -13.61 -7.74
CA ASP A 290 16.07 -13.49 -7.23
C ASP A 290 16.11 -13.00 -5.76
N GLU A 291 15.05 -12.37 -5.28
CA GLU A 291 14.94 -11.85 -3.92
C GLU A 291 14.46 -12.91 -2.90
N LYS A 292 13.81 -13.97 -3.36
CA LYS A 292 13.39 -15.06 -2.45
C LYS A 292 14.60 -15.75 -1.82
N PRO A 293 14.48 -16.34 -0.60
CA PRO A 293 13.25 -16.54 0.15
C PRO A 293 12.85 -15.35 1.03
N PHE A 294 11.55 -15.30 1.40
CA PHE A 294 10.97 -14.33 2.31
C PHE A 294 10.65 -14.95 3.66
N ASP A 295 10.88 -14.22 4.75
CA ASP A 295 10.66 -14.73 6.11
C ASP A 295 9.21 -14.61 6.55
N ALA A 296 8.52 -13.59 6.08
CA ALA A 296 7.09 -13.43 6.27
C ALA A 296 6.40 -13.11 4.93
N ILE A 297 5.28 -13.80 4.68
CA ILE A 297 4.41 -13.50 3.54
C ILE A 297 3.03 -13.20 4.08
N VAL A 298 2.51 -12.04 3.73
CA VAL A 298 1.16 -11.58 4.05
C VAL A 298 0.41 -11.38 2.75
N SER A 299 -0.83 -11.85 2.63
CA SER A 299 -1.58 -11.61 1.41
C SER A 299 -3.08 -11.73 1.59
N ASN A 300 -3.79 -10.85 0.89
CA ASN A 300 -5.21 -10.97 0.61
C ASN A 300 -5.42 -10.97 -0.90
N PRO A 301 -5.12 -12.08 -1.60
CA PRO A 301 -5.20 -12.13 -3.05
C PRO A 301 -6.65 -12.06 -3.52
N PRO A 302 -6.90 -11.67 -4.78
CA PRO A 302 -8.25 -11.60 -5.33
C PRO A 302 -8.90 -12.98 -5.35
N TYR A 303 -10.20 -13.06 -4.94
CA TYR A 303 -10.91 -14.33 -4.81
C TYR A 303 -11.49 -14.79 -6.14
N SER A 304 -11.24 -16.06 -6.47
CA SER A 304 -11.87 -16.75 -7.59
C SER A 304 -11.76 -16.01 -8.93
N VAL A 305 -10.64 -15.36 -9.19
CA VAL A 305 -10.37 -14.69 -10.46
C VAL A 305 -9.88 -15.67 -11.51
N ASN A 306 -10.14 -15.35 -12.78
CA ASN A 306 -9.58 -16.07 -13.90
C ASN A 306 -8.09 -15.78 -14.04
N TRP A 307 -7.33 -16.78 -14.45
CA TRP A 307 -5.93 -16.67 -14.82
C TRP A 307 -5.62 -17.58 -16.00
N VAL A 308 -4.42 -17.51 -16.57
CA VAL A 308 -4.06 -18.31 -17.75
C VAL A 308 -4.11 -19.82 -17.46
N GLY A 309 -3.64 -20.25 -16.29
CA GLY A 309 -3.69 -21.65 -15.84
C GLY A 309 -3.18 -22.63 -16.89
N SER A 310 -4.00 -23.65 -17.20
CA SER A 310 -3.68 -24.69 -18.16
C SER A 310 -3.63 -24.25 -19.63
N ASP A 311 -3.98 -22.99 -19.96
CA ASP A 311 -3.81 -22.48 -21.32
C ASP A 311 -2.33 -22.20 -21.64
N ASP A 312 -1.49 -22.00 -20.61
CA ASP A 312 -0.05 -22.02 -20.77
C ASP A 312 0.50 -23.40 -20.32
N PRO A 313 0.88 -24.26 -21.28
CA PRO A 313 1.36 -25.60 -20.97
C PRO A 313 2.72 -25.61 -20.24
N THR A 314 3.43 -24.49 -20.18
CA THR A 314 4.71 -24.40 -19.50
C THR A 314 4.57 -24.27 -17.99
N LEU A 315 3.45 -23.71 -17.50
CA LEU A 315 3.22 -23.49 -16.08
C LEU A 315 3.20 -24.75 -15.22
N ILE A 316 2.85 -25.91 -15.78
CA ILE A 316 2.89 -27.17 -15.03
C ILE A 316 4.33 -27.54 -14.60
N ASN A 317 5.34 -27.02 -15.31
CA ASN A 317 6.75 -27.22 -15.00
C ASN A 317 7.38 -26.04 -14.24
N ASP A 318 6.62 -25.01 -13.95
CA ASP A 318 7.08 -23.88 -13.12
C ASP A 318 7.33 -24.37 -11.69
N ASP A 319 8.48 -24.04 -11.12
CA ASP A 319 8.93 -24.49 -9.78
C ASP A 319 7.93 -24.17 -8.66
N ARG A 320 7.05 -23.17 -8.87
CA ARG A 320 5.99 -22.80 -7.93
C ARG A 320 4.86 -23.82 -7.92
N PHE A 321 4.53 -24.42 -9.07
CA PHE A 321 3.35 -25.26 -9.28
C PHE A 321 3.67 -26.73 -9.49
N ALA A 322 4.81 -27.04 -10.09
CA ALA A 322 5.24 -28.40 -10.41
C ALA A 322 5.20 -29.36 -9.20
N PRO A 323 5.60 -28.97 -7.97
CA PRO A 323 5.57 -29.87 -6.83
C PRO A 323 4.17 -30.38 -6.47
N ALA A 324 3.11 -29.62 -6.75
CA ALA A 324 1.73 -30.04 -6.51
C ALA A 324 1.21 -31.02 -7.59
N GLY A 325 1.91 -31.12 -8.72
CA GLY A 325 1.57 -32.02 -9.84
C GLY A 325 0.28 -31.64 -10.58
N VAL A 326 -0.30 -30.48 -10.29
CA VAL A 326 -1.53 -29.99 -10.91
C VAL A 326 -1.60 -28.47 -10.77
N LEU A 327 -2.10 -27.81 -11.81
CA LEU A 327 -2.37 -26.37 -11.76
C LEU A 327 -3.70 -26.07 -11.06
N ALA A 328 -3.79 -24.88 -10.43
CA ALA A 328 -5.06 -24.32 -9.98
C ALA A 328 -6.03 -24.19 -11.17
N LEU A 329 -7.32 -24.21 -10.87
CA LEU A 329 -8.36 -24.07 -11.90
C LEU A 329 -8.20 -22.73 -12.64
N LYS A 330 -8.30 -22.75 -13.97
CA LYS A 330 -8.23 -21.55 -14.81
C LYS A 330 -9.22 -20.45 -14.36
N SER A 331 -10.39 -20.83 -13.89
CA SER A 331 -11.42 -19.92 -13.40
C SER A 331 -11.26 -19.51 -11.93
N LYS A 332 -10.20 -19.96 -11.25
CA LYS A 332 -9.99 -19.77 -9.80
C LYS A 332 -8.49 -19.81 -9.48
N ALA A 333 -7.87 -18.64 -9.50
CA ALA A 333 -6.44 -18.49 -9.22
C ALA A 333 -6.06 -18.65 -7.75
N ASP A 334 -7.03 -18.83 -6.84
CA ASP A 334 -6.82 -18.84 -5.39
C ASP A 334 -5.61 -19.71 -4.99
N PHE A 335 -5.56 -20.98 -5.41
CA PHE A 335 -4.43 -21.85 -5.10
C PHE A 335 -3.15 -21.55 -5.88
N ALA A 336 -3.21 -20.82 -6.98
CA ALA A 336 -2.00 -20.38 -7.65
C ALA A 336 -1.26 -19.34 -6.78
N PHE A 337 -1.96 -18.42 -6.14
CA PHE A 337 -1.38 -17.49 -5.15
C PHE A 337 -0.85 -18.22 -3.92
N VAL A 338 -1.55 -19.23 -3.41
CA VAL A 338 -1.10 -20.05 -2.26
C VAL A 338 0.20 -20.79 -2.58
N LEU A 339 0.29 -21.44 -3.74
CA LEU A 339 1.49 -22.15 -4.18
C LEU A 339 2.65 -21.20 -4.47
N HIS A 340 2.37 -20.03 -5.07
CA HIS A 340 3.35 -18.98 -5.26
C HIS A 340 3.94 -18.53 -3.91
N ALA A 341 3.09 -18.18 -2.94
CA ALA A 341 3.54 -17.79 -1.60
C ALA A 341 4.39 -18.88 -0.94
N LEU A 342 3.94 -20.14 -0.99
CA LEU A 342 4.71 -21.26 -0.44
C LEU A 342 6.08 -21.39 -1.09
N SER A 343 6.17 -21.27 -2.42
CA SER A 343 7.45 -21.36 -3.15
C SER A 343 8.44 -20.28 -2.72
N TYR A 344 7.93 -19.06 -2.44
CA TYR A 344 8.75 -17.89 -2.06
C TYR A 344 9.09 -17.83 -0.56
N LEU A 345 8.46 -18.68 0.25
CA LEU A 345 8.65 -18.72 1.70
C LEU A 345 10.01 -19.33 2.08
N SER A 346 10.70 -18.72 3.04
CA SER A 346 11.93 -19.25 3.63
C SER A 346 11.66 -20.55 4.42
N ALA A 347 12.72 -21.30 4.69
CA ALA A 347 12.62 -22.57 5.43
C ALA A 347 12.04 -22.39 6.85
N ARG A 348 12.23 -21.23 7.48
CA ARG A 348 11.69 -20.89 8.80
C ARG A 348 10.54 -19.90 8.74
N GLY A 349 10.21 -19.42 7.54
CA GLY A 349 9.21 -18.43 7.31
C GLY A 349 7.77 -18.93 7.53
N ARG A 350 6.88 -17.96 7.66
CA ARG A 350 5.45 -18.19 7.78
C ARG A 350 4.67 -17.30 6.81
N ALA A 351 3.68 -17.88 6.14
CA ALA A 351 2.76 -17.14 5.29
C ALA A 351 1.36 -17.14 5.90
N ALA A 352 0.73 -15.98 5.98
CA ALA A 352 -0.66 -15.83 6.39
C ALA A 352 -1.47 -15.23 5.23
N ILE A 353 -2.40 -16.00 4.69
CA ILE A 353 -3.10 -15.70 3.45
C ILE A 353 -4.61 -15.72 3.69
N VAL A 354 -5.30 -14.67 3.29
CA VAL A 354 -6.78 -14.66 3.26
C VAL A 354 -7.26 -15.51 2.10
N CYS A 355 -8.15 -16.44 2.39
CA CYS A 355 -8.63 -17.39 1.42
C CYS A 355 -10.16 -17.42 1.35
N PHE A 356 -10.66 -17.55 0.12
CA PHE A 356 -12.06 -17.86 -0.11
C PHE A 356 -12.41 -19.25 0.43
N PRO A 357 -13.55 -19.45 1.11
CA PRO A 357 -13.88 -20.72 1.75
C PRO A 357 -13.89 -21.92 0.82
N GLY A 358 -14.20 -21.71 -0.46
CA GLY A 358 -14.29 -22.76 -1.46
C GLY A 358 -13.04 -23.63 -1.61
N ILE A 359 -11.85 -23.06 -1.41
CA ILE A 359 -10.60 -23.81 -1.52
C ILE A 359 -10.49 -24.95 -0.50
N PHE A 360 -11.21 -24.88 0.61
CA PHE A 360 -11.14 -25.87 1.69
C PHE A 360 -12.02 -27.11 1.46
N TYR A 361 -13.00 -27.07 0.53
CA TYR A 361 -13.93 -28.19 0.34
C TYR A 361 -14.13 -28.64 -1.12
N ARG A 362 -13.75 -27.83 -2.13
CA ARG A 362 -13.94 -28.21 -3.54
C ARG A 362 -13.08 -29.39 -3.91
N GLY A 363 -13.57 -30.21 -4.86
CA GLY A 363 -12.88 -31.38 -5.41
C GLY A 363 -11.91 -31.05 -6.54
N GLY A 364 -11.50 -32.06 -7.29
CA GLY A 364 -10.67 -31.94 -8.50
C GLY A 364 -9.26 -31.44 -8.22
N ALA A 365 -8.80 -30.44 -8.98
CA ALA A 365 -7.46 -29.88 -8.85
C ALA A 365 -7.22 -29.26 -7.46
N GLU A 366 -8.21 -28.55 -6.92
CA GLU A 366 -8.11 -27.94 -5.59
C GLU A 366 -7.93 -29.00 -4.49
N GLN A 367 -8.59 -30.15 -4.58
CA GLN A 367 -8.39 -31.26 -3.65
C GLN A 367 -6.97 -31.83 -3.73
N LYS A 368 -6.40 -31.95 -4.95
CA LYS A 368 -5.03 -32.46 -5.13
C LYS A 368 -4.01 -31.49 -4.54
N ILE A 369 -4.21 -30.17 -4.72
CA ILE A 369 -3.33 -29.16 -4.14
C ILE A 369 -3.43 -29.19 -2.60
N ARG A 370 -4.64 -29.25 -2.03
CA ARG A 370 -4.79 -29.40 -0.56
C ARG A 370 -4.08 -30.65 -0.04
N LYS A 371 -4.23 -31.78 -0.76
CA LYS A 371 -3.52 -33.02 -0.40
C LYS A 371 -2.01 -32.80 -0.39
N TYR A 372 -1.46 -32.18 -1.44
CA TYR A 372 -0.03 -31.84 -1.49
C TYR A 372 0.41 -31.00 -0.29
N LEU A 373 -0.34 -29.95 0.05
CA LEU A 373 -0.02 -29.07 1.17
C LEU A 373 -0.04 -29.80 2.53
N VAL A 374 -1.03 -30.67 2.73
CA VAL A 374 -1.18 -31.45 3.98
C VAL A 374 -0.15 -32.56 4.08
N ASP A 375 0.04 -33.34 3.02
CA ASP A 375 0.98 -34.46 3.01
C ASP A 375 2.44 -34.01 3.23
N ASN A 376 2.77 -32.80 2.80
CA ASN A 376 4.09 -32.21 3.03
C ASN A 376 4.19 -31.38 4.32
N ASN A 377 3.17 -31.44 5.16
CA ASN A 377 3.13 -30.78 6.47
C ASN A 377 3.27 -29.23 6.43
N PHE A 378 2.78 -28.59 5.36
CA PHE A 378 2.87 -27.12 5.22
C PHE A 378 1.73 -26.36 5.88
N VAL A 379 0.57 -26.98 6.10
CA VAL A 379 -0.60 -26.30 6.67
C VAL A 379 -0.48 -26.27 8.19
N GLU A 380 -0.20 -25.09 8.76
CA GLU A 380 -0.09 -24.90 10.22
C GLU A 380 -1.45 -24.67 10.84
N THR A 381 -2.19 -23.65 10.37
CA THR A 381 -3.46 -23.24 10.96
C THR A 381 -4.45 -22.80 9.87
N VAL A 382 -5.73 -23.10 10.12
CA VAL A 382 -6.86 -22.56 9.35
C VAL A 382 -7.78 -21.82 10.33
N ILE A 383 -8.04 -20.54 10.09
CA ILE A 383 -8.85 -19.70 10.96
C ILE A 383 -10.09 -19.25 10.21
N ALA A 384 -11.28 -19.62 10.65
CA ALA A 384 -12.54 -19.11 10.13
C ALA A 384 -12.86 -17.73 10.72
N LEU A 385 -13.07 -16.72 9.88
CA LEU A 385 -13.43 -15.37 10.27
C LEU A 385 -14.94 -15.14 10.19
N PRO A 386 -15.50 -14.16 10.92
CA PRO A 386 -16.91 -13.82 10.81
C PRO A 386 -17.25 -13.24 9.43
N PRO A 387 -18.54 -13.31 9.01
CA PRO A 387 -18.99 -12.68 7.78
C PRO A 387 -19.01 -11.15 7.91
N ASN A 388 -19.11 -10.46 6.78
CA ASN A 388 -19.24 -9.00 6.69
C ASN A 388 -18.03 -8.21 7.23
N LEU A 389 -16.85 -8.80 7.25
CA LEU A 389 -15.61 -8.10 7.61
C LEU A 389 -15.08 -7.24 6.46
N PHE A 390 -15.21 -7.70 5.23
CA PHE A 390 -14.65 -7.04 4.05
C PHE A 390 -15.66 -6.13 3.38
N TYR A 391 -15.17 -5.03 2.80
CA TYR A 391 -16.01 -4.10 2.06
C TYR A 391 -16.58 -4.76 0.79
N GLY A 392 -17.83 -4.49 0.51
CA GLY A 392 -18.51 -4.96 -0.71
C GLY A 392 -18.86 -6.45 -0.76
N THR A 393 -18.57 -7.23 0.30
CA THR A 393 -18.93 -8.66 0.37
C THR A 393 -19.40 -9.07 1.75
N SER A 394 -20.36 -9.99 1.78
CA SER A 394 -20.83 -10.64 3.02
C SER A 394 -20.15 -11.99 3.27
N ILE A 395 -19.20 -12.39 2.44
CA ILE A 395 -18.57 -13.72 2.49
C ILE A 395 -17.72 -13.82 3.75
N ALA A 396 -17.92 -14.90 4.52
CA ALA A 396 -17.02 -15.29 5.58
C ALA A 396 -15.75 -15.90 4.94
N VAL A 397 -14.61 -15.30 5.17
CA VAL A 397 -13.33 -15.78 4.65
C VAL A 397 -12.56 -16.55 5.73
N ASN A 398 -11.49 -17.22 5.32
CA ASN A 398 -10.60 -17.90 6.24
C ASN A 398 -9.16 -17.39 6.06
N ILE A 399 -8.37 -17.48 7.11
CA ILE A 399 -6.92 -17.28 7.03
C ILE A 399 -6.27 -18.66 6.98
N LEU A 400 -5.44 -18.87 5.98
CA LEU A 400 -4.56 -20.03 5.85
C LEU A 400 -3.15 -19.62 6.30
N VAL A 401 -2.64 -20.30 7.33
CA VAL A 401 -1.26 -20.13 7.77
C VAL A 401 -0.41 -21.29 7.29
N LEU A 402 0.62 -20.99 6.51
CA LEU A 402 1.59 -21.95 6.00
C LEU A 402 2.92 -21.77 6.70
N SER A 403 3.61 -22.88 6.96
CA SER A 403 4.97 -22.91 7.50
C SER A 403 5.75 -24.10 6.92
N LYS A 404 7.02 -23.88 6.57
CA LYS A 404 7.95 -24.96 6.17
C LYS A 404 8.69 -25.57 7.37
N HIS A 405 8.60 -24.97 8.55
CA HIS A 405 9.28 -25.41 9.78
C HIS A 405 8.33 -26.00 10.82
N LYS A 406 7.24 -26.56 10.39
CA LYS A 406 6.27 -27.17 11.28
C LYS A 406 6.77 -28.52 11.80
N MET A 407 6.92 -28.63 13.11
CA MET A 407 7.47 -29.83 13.78
C MET A 407 6.43 -30.94 13.93
N GLU A 408 5.18 -30.56 14.20
CA GLU A 408 4.09 -31.49 14.45
C GLU A 408 3.25 -31.74 13.18
N PRO A 409 2.81 -32.97 12.89
CA PRO A 409 2.02 -33.25 11.69
C PRO A 409 0.55 -32.83 11.79
N THR A 410 0.18 -32.11 12.84
CA THR A 410 -1.19 -31.66 13.11
C THR A 410 -1.49 -30.30 12.50
N THR A 411 -2.70 -30.09 12.03
CA THR A 411 -3.19 -28.77 11.61
C THR A 411 -4.16 -28.23 12.66
N GLN A 412 -3.96 -26.99 13.10
CA GLN A 412 -4.86 -26.32 14.02
C GLN A 412 -6.04 -25.71 13.24
N PHE A 413 -7.26 -25.91 13.75
CA PHE A 413 -8.47 -25.27 13.23
C PHE A 413 -9.06 -24.35 14.30
N ILE A 414 -9.21 -23.08 13.97
CA ILE A 414 -9.76 -22.06 14.86
C ILE A 414 -11.04 -21.48 14.25
N ASN A 415 -12.14 -21.60 14.97
CA ASN A 415 -13.37 -20.91 14.57
C ASN A 415 -13.47 -19.59 15.33
N ALA A 416 -13.06 -18.50 14.68
CA ALA A 416 -13.12 -17.15 15.22
C ALA A 416 -14.39 -16.38 14.74
N SER A 417 -15.40 -17.08 14.22
CA SER A 417 -16.66 -16.47 13.76
C SER A 417 -17.67 -16.23 14.90
N GLY A 418 -17.43 -16.74 16.11
CA GLY A 418 -18.28 -16.56 17.28
C GLY A 418 -18.09 -15.19 17.95
N GLU A 419 -19.14 -14.70 18.64
CA GLU A 419 -19.16 -13.38 19.30
C GLU A 419 -18.09 -13.22 20.39
N ASP A 420 -17.54 -14.30 20.90
CA ASP A 420 -16.44 -14.30 21.89
C ASP A 420 -15.10 -13.86 21.28
N PHE A 421 -14.96 -13.93 19.96
CA PHE A 421 -13.72 -13.63 19.23
C PHE A 421 -13.69 -12.25 18.57
N PHE A 422 -14.85 -11.62 18.39
CA PHE A 422 -14.92 -10.29 17.80
C PHE A 422 -16.01 -9.44 18.42
N LYS A 423 -15.79 -8.13 18.42
CA LYS A 423 -16.79 -7.13 18.79
C LYS A 423 -17.18 -6.35 17.53
N LYS A 424 -18.46 -6.33 17.22
CA LYS A 424 -18.99 -5.50 16.14
C LYS A 424 -18.97 -4.05 16.60
N GLU A 425 -18.18 -3.21 15.94
CA GLU A 425 -18.26 -1.78 16.11
C GLU A 425 -19.41 -1.24 15.28
N THR A 426 -20.27 -0.45 15.92
CA THR A 426 -21.30 0.35 15.20
C THR A 426 -20.57 1.50 14.52
N LYS A 427 -20.74 1.59 13.20
CA LYS A 427 -20.26 2.73 12.41
C LYS A 427 -21.02 3.97 12.76
#